data_e612cad8dfbc7dfab7b0083a652d51c8
#
_entry.id   e612cad8dfbc7dfab7b0083a652d51c8
#
_cell.length_a   1.000
_cell.length_b   1.000
_cell.length_c   1.000
_cell.angle_alpha   90.00
_cell.angle_beta   90.00
_cell.angle_gamma   90.00
#
_symmetry.space_group_name_H-M   'P 1'
#
loop_
_entity.id
_entity.type
_entity.pdbx_description
1 polymer ?
#
loop_
_entity_poly.entity_id
_entity_poly.type
_entity_poly.pdbx_seq_one_letter_code
_entity_poly.pdbx_strand_id
1 'polypeptide(L)'
;MRFGNALIDALKKLGCRGFPRIRMVIREILCLRFVVSGDGAGTSIAHRHLILTGCCHNQRVNYPTRRATGMGFFVMVSGLAAWAASLILAGEGYRLALTGEKPSCDINPFFSCGNVMQSWQATLFFDIPNQLYGIGGYAVVAAIGAAVMSGSTFKRGFWVLTTLGLFSAYFWLMWMFYQAVFVIGFLCLYCMVVWAIHIILWWIFLPWALKQGILGSSPQLKKLGAQWLPYSWILIVINYAVIGLSILIQFPLLFSL
;
A
#
# COMPACT_ATOMS: atom_id res chain seq x y z
N MET A 1 27.72 20.73 21.18
CA MET A 1 27.32 21.73 20.19
C MET A 1 28.35 22.05 19.07
N ARG A 2 29.61 21.59 19.14
CA ARG A 2 30.63 21.91 18.09
C ARG A 2 30.61 21.01 16.85
N PHE A 3 30.06 19.81 16.91
CA PHE A 3 30.02 18.87 15.76
C PHE A 3 28.98 19.21 14.69
N GLY A 4 27.88 19.88 15.07
CA GLY A 4 26.83 20.24 14.11
C GLY A 4 27.22 21.33 13.11
N ASN A 5 28.05 22.28 13.55
CA ASN A 5 28.46 23.42 12.70
C ASN A 5 29.53 23.03 11.67
N ALA A 6 30.43 22.09 12.00
CA ALA A 6 31.44 21.61 11.07
C ALA A 6 30.84 20.81 9.89
N LEU A 7 29.76 20.05 10.12
CA LEU A 7 29.06 19.32 9.07
C LEU A 7 28.28 20.25 8.12
N ILE A 8 27.70 21.33 8.65
CA ILE A 8 27.01 22.35 7.85
C ILE A 8 27.96 23.12 6.96
N ASP A 9 29.16 23.44 7.45
CA ASP A 9 30.17 24.14 6.66
C ASP A 9 30.84 23.24 5.63
N ALA A 10 31.03 21.95 5.92
CA ALA A 10 31.50 20.97 4.94
C ALA A 10 30.48 20.78 3.78
N LEU A 11 29.17 20.74 4.08
CA LEU A 11 28.10 20.62 3.08
C LEU A 11 27.93 21.91 2.24
N LYS A 12 28.24 23.08 2.79
CA LYS A 12 28.26 24.35 2.03
C LYS A 12 29.44 24.41 1.05
N LYS A 13 30.61 23.87 1.41
CA LYS A 13 31.80 23.83 0.56
C LYS A 13 31.70 22.82 -0.60
N LEU A 14 30.88 21.77 -0.48
CA LEU A 14 30.67 20.76 -1.52
C LEU A 14 29.75 21.18 -2.66
N GLY A 15 29.48 22.48 -2.85
CA GLY A 15 28.94 23.05 -4.08
C GLY A 15 27.71 22.35 -4.68
N CYS A 16 26.76 21.89 -3.85
CA CYS A 16 25.55 21.20 -4.33
C CYS A 16 24.61 22.15 -5.10
N ARG A 17 25.03 22.61 -6.29
CA ARG A 17 24.17 23.33 -7.24
C ARG A 17 23.30 22.42 -8.11
N GLY A 18 23.41 21.07 -7.99
CA GLY A 18 22.83 20.14 -8.96
C GLY A 18 21.68 19.24 -8.53
N PHE A 19 21.31 19.14 -7.23
CA PHE A 19 20.26 18.22 -6.82
C PHE A 19 19.22 18.84 -5.87
N PRO A 20 18.14 19.44 -6.40
CA PRO A 20 17.07 20.04 -5.57
C PRO A 20 16.33 19.01 -4.68
N ARG A 21 16.30 17.75 -5.07
CA ARG A 21 15.58 16.69 -4.33
C ARG A 21 16.25 16.25 -3.02
N ILE A 22 17.58 16.23 -2.96
CA ILE A 22 18.33 15.87 -1.74
C ILE A 22 18.21 16.98 -0.67
N ARG A 23 18.11 18.24 -1.11
CA ARG A 23 17.88 19.39 -0.22
C ARG A 23 16.54 19.32 0.52
N MET A 24 15.54 18.72 -0.08
CA MET A 24 14.20 18.57 0.50
C MET A 24 14.18 17.53 1.63
N VAL A 25 14.83 16.39 1.44
CA VAL A 25 14.89 15.30 2.43
C VAL A 25 15.71 15.70 3.67
N ILE A 26 16.87 16.37 3.48
CA ILE A 26 17.71 16.83 4.60
C ILE A 26 17.01 17.94 5.40
N ARG A 27 16.23 18.82 4.77
CA ARG A 27 15.42 19.83 5.46
C ARG A 27 14.30 19.22 6.32
N GLU A 28 13.67 18.14 5.86
CA GLU A 28 12.61 17.46 6.64
C GLU A 28 13.20 16.79 7.90
N ILE A 29 14.36 16.18 7.82
CA ILE A 29 15.03 15.55 8.96
C ILE A 29 15.50 16.61 10.00
N LEU A 30 15.93 17.77 9.56
CA LEU A 30 16.32 18.88 10.45
C LEU A 30 15.11 19.57 11.11
N CYS A 31 13.96 19.64 10.44
CA CYS A 31 12.71 20.18 11.02
C CYS A 31 12.14 19.26 12.12
N LEU A 32 12.24 17.94 11.97
CA LEU A 32 11.79 16.97 12.99
C LEU A 32 12.60 17.04 14.31
N ARG A 33 13.86 17.47 14.24
CA ARG A 33 14.71 17.58 15.44
C ARG A 33 14.45 18.85 16.26
N PHE A 34 13.83 19.88 15.68
CA PHE A 34 13.58 21.16 16.36
C PHE A 34 12.26 21.20 17.14
N VAL A 35 11.31 20.28 16.84
CA VAL A 35 10.01 20.20 17.51
C VAL A 35 10.07 19.45 18.84
N VAL A 36 11.10 18.63 19.06
CA VAL A 36 11.26 17.79 20.28
C VAL A 36 12.07 18.48 21.39
N SER A 37 12.66 19.65 21.16
CA SER A 37 13.57 20.31 22.12
C SER A 37 13.10 21.66 22.65
N GLY A 38 11.82 21.90 22.79
CA GLY A 38 11.29 23.21 23.18
C GLY A 38 10.33 23.15 24.37
N ASP A 39 10.80 22.73 25.55
CA ASP A 39 10.17 23.09 26.81
C ASP A 39 11.22 23.71 27.75
N GLY A 40 11.04 24.97 28.06
CA GLY A 40 11.71 25.61 29.20
C GLY A 40 12.27 27.01 28.96
N ALA A 41 11.66 27.99 29.62
CA ALA A 41 12.13 29.31 29.95
C ALA A 41 11.82 30.46 28.95
N GLY A 42 10.90 31.31 29.38
CA GLY A 42 10.56 32.59 28.73
C GLY A 42 11.67 33.61 28.75
N THR A 43 11.74 34.37 27.70
CA THR A 43 11.95 35.82 27.70
C THR A 43 11.99 36.32 26.24
N SER A 44 11.12 37.28 25.95
CA SER A 44 11.28 38.43 25.03
C SER A 44 12.24 38.29 23.85
N ILE A 45 11.77 37.79 22.67
CA ILE A 45 12.26 38.19 21.35
C ILE A 45 11.08 38.16 20.36
N ALA A 46 10.28 39.19 20.38
CA ALA A 46 9.08 39.31 19.51
C ALA A 46 9.36 39.86 18.11
N HIS A 47 10.59 40.02 17.65
CA HIS A 47 10.87 40.75 16.41
C HIS A 47 11.66 40.03 15.33
N ARG A 48 11.93 38.71 15.43
CA ARG A 48 12.63 37.95 14.39
C ARG A 48 11.84 36.79 13.78
N HIS A 49 10.57 36.65 14.12
CA HIS A 49 9.73 35.52 13.65
C HIS A 49 9.06 35.71 12.28
N LEU A 50 9.18 36.88 11.67
CA LEU A 50 8.33 37.20 10.50
C LEU A 50 8.95 36.87 9.13
N ILE A 51 10.18 36.35 9.05
CA ILE A 51 10.84 36.09 7.74
C ILE A 51 11.05 34.59 7.44
N LEU A 52 10.84 33.69 8.40
CA LEU A 52 11.05 32.24 8.19
C LEU A 52 9.76 31.41 8.01
N THR A 53 8.60 32.01 8.14
CA THR A 53 7.30 31.33 7.96
C THR A 53 6.88 31.11 6.50
N GLY A 54 7.66 31.58 5.53
CA GLY A 54 7.30 31.53 4.11
C GLY A 54 7.63 30.23 3.37
N CYS A 55 8.33 29.25 3.97
CA CYS A 55 8.87 28.12 3.22
C CYS A 55 8.36 26.72 3.58
N CYS A 56 7.52 26.57 4.60
CA CYS A 56 6.85 25.31 4.91
C CYS A 56 5.37 25.39 4.56
N HIS A 57 5.05 25.60 3.28
CA HIS A 57 3.69 25.38 2.79
C HIS A 57 3.44 23.86 2.72
N ASN A 58 3.32 23.27 3.91
CA ASN A 58 2.89 21.90 4.11
C ASN A 58 1.39 21.87 3.78
N GLN A 59 1.06 21.63 2.52
CA GLN A 59 -0.34 21.43 2.11
C GLN A 59 -0.86 20.18 2.82
N ARG A 60 -1.46 20.39 4.01
CA ARG A 60 -2.38 19.42 4.57
C ARG A 60 -3.52 19.29 3.57
N VAL A 61 -3.68 18.15 2.98
CA VAL A 61 -4.85 17.88 2.14
C VAL A 61 -6.04 17.81 3.06
N ASN A 62 -6.76 18.95 3.20
CA ASN A 62 -8.01 19.01 3.96
C ASN A 62 -9.08 18.25 3.16
N TYR A 63 -9.42 17.05 3.61
CA TYR A 63 -10.53 16.28 3.05
C TYR A 63 -11.86 16.81 3.61
N PRO A 64 -12.87 17.02 2.76
CA PRO A 64 -14.22 17.25 3.27
C PRO A 64 -14.65 15.98 4.03
N THR A 65 -14.85 16.09 5.33
CA THR A 65 -14.99 15.04 6.33
C THR A 65 -15.95 13.91 5.97
N ARG A 66 -17.06 14.20 5.28
CA ARG A 66 -18.09 13.21 4.94
C ARG A 66 -17.69 12.22 3.80
N ARG A 67 -16.87 12.64 2.83
CA ARG A 67 -16.41 11.76 1.73
C ARG A 67 -15.16 10.97 2.09
N ALA A 68 -14.35 11.48 3.01
CA ALA A 68 -13.17 10.78 3.51
C ALA A 68 -13.58 9.56 4.36
N THR A 69 -14.64 9.66 5.15
CA THR A 69 -15.14 8.57 5.98
C THR A 69 -15.53 7.35 5.15
N GLY A 70 -16.22 7.53 4.01
CA GLY A 70 -16.61 6.43 3.14
C GLY A 70 -15.41 5.69 2.52
N MET A 71 -14.38 6.44 2.07
CA MET A 71 -13.15 5.83 1.57
C MET A 71 -12.36 5.14 2.70
N GLY A 72 -12.31 5.75 3.89
CA GLY A 72 -11.68 5.16 5.06
C GLY A 72 -12.34 3.84 5.43
N PHE A 73 -13.67 3.78 5.48
CA PHE A 73 -14.43 2.56 5.74
C PHE A 73 -14.14 1.47 4.68
N PHE A 74 -14.17 1.83 3.41
CA PHE A 74 -13.87 0.91 2.32
C PHE A 74 -12.45 0.33 2.43
N VAL A 75 -11.44 1.17 2.66
CA VAL A 75 -10.04 0.74 2.84
C VAL A 75 -9.88 -0.14 4.07
N MET A 76 -10.54 0.20 5.19
CA MET A 76 -10.50 -0.58 6.42
C MET A 76 -11.11 -1.97 6.21
N VAL A 77 -12.31 -2.06 5.64
CA VAL A 77 -12.99 -3.34 5.43
C VAL A 77 -12.21 -4.21 4.44
N SER A 78 -11.73 -3.64 3.34
CA SER A 78 -10.89 -4.36 2.38
C SER A 78 -9.60 -4.88 3.02
N GLY A 79 -8.94 -4.04 3.85
CA GLY A 79 -7.75 -4.42 4.59
C GLY A 79 -8.02 -5.56 5.58
N LEU A 80 -9.09 -5.46 6.37
CA LEU A 80 -9.46 -6.51 7.34
C LEU A 80 -9.82 -7.83 6.65
N ALA A 81 -10.56 -7.80 5.56
CA ALA A 81 -10.94 -9.02 4.83
C ALA A 81 -9.72 -9.72 4.21
N ALA A 82 -8.82 -8.98 3.57
CA ALA A 82 -7.59 -9.53 3.01
C ALA A 82 -6.60 -9.98 4.12
N TRP A 83 -6.54 -9.26 5.23
CA TRP A 83 -5.78 -9.65 6.41
C TRP A 83 -6.27 -10.98 7.00
N ALA A 84 -7.58 -11.15 7.16
CA ALA A 84 -8.18 -12.37 7.67
C ALA A 84 -7.89 -13.57 6.76
N ALA A 85 -8.02 -13.41 5.43
CA ALA A 85 -7.68 -14.45 4.46
C ALA A 85 -6.19 -14.84 4.54
N SER A 86 -5.29 -13.86 4.68
CA SER A 86 -3.86 -14.10 4.84
C SER A 86 -3.53 -14.80 6.16
N LEU A 87 -4.23 -14.46 7.25
CA LEU A 87 -4.05 -15.07 8.56
C LEU A 87 -4.51 -16.53 8.57
N ILE A 88 -5.67 -16.82 7.96
CA ILE A 88 -6.17 -18.20 7.83
C ILE A 88 -5.18 -19.04 7.02
N LEU A 89 -4.71 -18.51 5.87
CA LEU A 89 -3.73 -19.20 5.03
C LEU A 89 -2.41 -19.46 5.77
N ALA A 90 -1.95 -18.52 6.61
CA ALA A 90 -0.77 -18.71 7.44
C ALA A 90 -0.96 -19.81 8.49
N GLY A 91 -2.16 -19.86 9.09
CA GLY A 91 -2.53 -20.96 10.02
C GLY A 91 -2.54 -22.32 9.34
N GLU A 92 -3.11 -22.43 8.13
CA GLU A 92 -3.07 -23.66 7.34
C GLU A 92 -1.65 -24.06 6.97
N GLY A 93 -0.79 -23.10 6.58
CA GLY A 93 0.63 -23.36 6.30
C GLY A 93 1.39 -23.84 7.52
N TYR A 94 1.13 -23.26 8.69
CA TYR A 94 1.73 -23.66 9.96
C TYR A 94 1.32 -25.11 10.34
N ARG A 95 0.03 -25.44 10.20
CA ARG A 95 -0.46 -26.82 10.44
C ARG A 95 0.16 -27.80 9.48
N LEU A 96 0.19 -27.49 8.19
CA LEU A 96 0.85 -28.33 7.18
C LEU A 96 2.33 -28.61 7.54
N ALA A 97 3.06 -27.58 8.01
CA ALA A 97 4.46 -27.71 8.37
C ALA A 97 4.68 -28.59 9.64
N LEU A 98 3.76 -28.54 10.62
CA LEU A 98 3.89 -29.27 11.87
C LEU A 98 3.37 -30.72 11.79
N THR A 99 2.23 -30.93 11.16
CA THR A 99 1.51 -32.22 11.20
C THR A 99 1.56 -32.97 9.89
N GLY A 100 1.93 -32.31 8.78
CA GLY A 100 1.84 -32.87 7.43
C GLY A 100 0.39 -33.00 6.94
N GLU A 101 -0.61 -32.54 7.70
CA GLU A 101 -2.00 -32.59 7.28
C GLU A 101 -2.26 -31.65 6.12
N LYS A 102 -3.08 -32.09 5.16
CA LYS A 102 -3.47 -31.28 4.02
C LYS A 102 -4.30 -30.06 4.47
N PRO A 103 -4.05 -28.86 3.91
CA PRO A 103 -4.86 -27.69 4.18
C PRO A 103 -6.35 -27.89 3.85
N SER A 104 -7.22 -27.21 4.57
CA SER A 104 -8.68 -27.28 4.37
C SER A 104 -9.13 -26.80 2.98
N CYS A 105 -8.31 -26.04 2.29
CA CYS A 105 -8.54 -25.56 0.92
C CYS A 105 -8.01 -26.49 -0.19
N ASP A 106 -7.52 -27.69 0.16
CA ASP A 106 -7.18 -28.73 -0.81
C ASP A 106 -8.42 -29.59 -1.10
N ILE A 107 -9.36 -29.01 -1.87
CA ILE A 107 -10.70 -29.56 -2.07
C ILE A 107 -10.77 -30.55 -3.24
N ASN A 108 -10.01 -30.29 -4.30
CA ASN A 108 -10.02 -31.10 -5.53
C ASN A 108 -8.67 -31.01 -6.26
N PRO A 109 -8.45 -31.75 -7.37
CA PRO A 109 -7.17 -31.77 -8.09
C PRO A 109 -6.69 -30.42 -8.61
N PHE A 110 -7.55 -29.39 -8.68
CA PHE A 110 -7.23 -28.05 -9.20
C PHE A 110 -7.04 -27.03 -8.10
N PHE A 111 -7.76 -27.20 -6.95
CA PHE A 111 -7.65 -26.31 -5.80
C PHE A 111 -6.79 -26.98 -4.73
N SER A 112 -5.54 -26.52 -4.62
CA SER A 112 -4.58 -26.97 -3.63
C SER A 112 -3.73 -25.82 -3.10
N CYS A 113 -4.06 -25.36 -1.89
CA CYS A 113 -3.24 -24.38 -1.19
C CYS A 113 -1.89 -24.98 -0.78
N GLY A 114 -1.84 -26.26 -0.46
CA GLY A 114 -0.62 -26.97 -0.07
C GLY A 114 0.45 -26.91 -1.15
N ASN A 115 0.09 -27.26 -2.39
CA ASN A 115 1.02 -27.21 -3.52
C ASN A 115 1.50 -25.77 -3.80
N VAL A 116 0.61 -24.78 -3.72
CA VAL A 116 0.98 -23.37 -3.91
C VAL A 116 1.90 -22.88 -2.79
N MET A 117 1.63 -23.22 -1.53
CA MET A 117 2.45 -22.80 -0.39
C MET A 117 3.85 -23.44 -0.36
N GLN A 118 3.98 -24.67 -0.88
CA GLN A 118 5.27 -25.37 -0.96
C GLN A 118 6.10 -24.98 -2.20
N SER A 119 5.55 -24.20 -3.13
CA SER A 119 6.28 -23.72 -4.28
C SER A 119 7.29 -22.64 -3.90
N TRP A 120 8.42 -22.56 -4.62
CA TRP A 120 9.44 -21.53 -4.38
C TRP A 120 8.92 -20.09 -4.54
N GLN A 121 7.88 -19.92 -5.36
CA GLN A 121 7.22 -18.63 -5.53
C GLN A 121 6.56 -18.13 -4.26
N ALA A 122 6.13 -19.05 -3.38
CA ALA A 122 5.50 -18.69 -2.11
C ALA A 122 6.50 -18.12 -1.09
N THR A 123 7.81 -18.30 -1.29
CA THR A 123 8.86 -17.86 -0.36
C THR A 123 9.94 -17.01 -1.06
N LEU A 124 9.60 -16.35 -2.18
CA LEU A 124 10.56 -15.65 -3.04
C LEU A 124 11.37 -14.56 -2.31
N PHE A 125 10.78 -13.87 -1.34
CA PHE A 125 11.47 -12.81 -0.60
C PHE A 125 12.00 -13.36 0.73
N PHE A 126 13.30 -13.43 0.88
CA PHE A 126 14.03 -13.80 2.11
C PHE A 126 13.55 -15.14 2.71
N ASP A 127 13.09 -16.09 1.90
CA ASP A 127 12.50 -17.36 2.34
C ASP A 127 11.31 -17.21 3.30
N ILE A 128 10.71 -16.02 3.35
CA ILE A 128 9.53 -15.75 4.18
C ILE A 128 8.26 -16.04 3.37
N PRO A 129 7.35 -16.87 3.92
CA PRO A 129 6.07 -17.17 3.26
C PRO A 129 5.24 -15.91 2.93
N ASN A 130 4.74 -15.84 1.70
CA ASN A 130 4.01 -14.68 1.16
C ASN A 130 2.81 -14.26 2.02
N GLN A 131 2.12 -15.19 2.68
CA GLN A 131 1.00 -14.90 3.56
C GLN A 131 1.40 -14.01 4.76
N LEU A 132 2.66 -14.07 5.22
CA LEU A 132 3.14 -13.21 6.32
C LEU A 132 3.27 -11.75 5.85
N TYR A 133 3.71 -11.51 4.62
CA TYR A 133 3.67 -10.18 4.01
C TYR A 133 2.23 -9.67 3.86
N GLY A 134 1.29 -10.58 3.52
CA GLY A 134 -0.14 -10.28 3.50
C GLY A 134 -0.66 -9.84 4.86
N ILE A 135 -0.34 -10.55 5.93
CA ILE A 135 -0.74 -10.20 7.31
C ILE A 135 -0.22 -8.81 7.67
N GLY A 136 1.08 -8.54 7.48
CA GLY A 136 1.66 -7.24 7.81
C GLY A 136 1.11 -6.10 6.95
N GLY A 137 1.08 -6.28 5.64
CA GLY A 137 0.64 -5.26 4.68
C GLY A 137 -0.83 -4.89 4.83
N TYR A 138 -1.71 -5.87 4.94
CA TYR A 138 -3.16 -5.60 5.06
C TYR A 138 -3.56 -5.12 6.46
N ALA A 139 -2.81 -5.46 7.52
CA ALA A 139 -2.99 -4.82 8.82
C ALA A 139 -2.71 -3.32 8.74
N VAL A 140 -1.64 -2.91 8.04
CA VAL A 140 -1.34 -1.49 7.78
C VAL A 140 -2.45 -0.83 6.96
N VAL A 141 -2.95 -1.47 5.91
CA VAL A 141 -4.07 -0.96 5.10
C VAL A 141 -5.32 -0.75 5.96
N ALA A 142 -5.69 -1.72 6.79
CA ALA A 142 -6.82 -1.61 7.71
C ALA A 142 -6.64 -0.47 8.73
N ALA A 143 -5.44 -0.32 9.29
CA ALA A 143 -5.11 0.75 10.22
C ALA A 143 -5.20 2.14 9.57
N ILE A 144 -4.73 2.29 8.31
CA ILE A 144 -4.86 3.53 7.53
C ILE A 144 -6.35 3.86 7.35
N GLY A 145 -7.17 2.89 6.96
CA GLY A 145 -8.62 3.07 6.81
C GLY A 145 -9.29 3.53 8.10
N ALA A 146 -8.99 2.89 9.22
CA ALA A 146 -9.49 3.24 10.56
C ALA A 146 -9.05 4.65 10.97
N ALA A 147 -7.79 5.02 10.75
CA ALA A 147 -7.28 6.34 11.06
C ALA A 147 -7.97 7.44 10.23
N VAL A 148 -8.24 7.18 8.94
CA VAL A 148 -9.01 8.11 8.08
C VAL A 148 -10.45 8.26 8.57
N MET A 149 -11.09 7.17 9.01
CA MET A 149 -12.43 7.22 9.61
C MET A 149 -12.46 8.05 10.89
N SER A 150 -11.41 7.96 11.69
CA SER A 150 -11.25 8.76 12.93
C SER A 150 -10.92 10.24 12.67
N GLY A 151 -10.89 10.67 11.40
CA GLY A 151 -10.61 12.06 11.04
C GLY A 151 -9.12 12.44 11.02
N SER A 152 -8.22 11.46 11.06
CA SER A 152 -6.78 11.72 10.98
C SER A 152 -6.41 12.33 9.63
N THR A 153 -5.53 13.33 9.64
CA THR A 153 -5.00 13.98 8.46
C THR A 153 -3.55 13.60 8.26
N PHE A 154 -3.21 13.11 7.07
CA PHE A 154 -1.86 12.68 6.74
C PHE A 154 -1.20 13.62 5.74
N LYS A 155 0.12 13.73 5.81
CA LYS A 155 0.93 14.46 4.83
C LYS A 155 0.83 13.80 3.46
N ARG A 156 1.00 14.57 2.39
CA ARG A 156 0.99 14.05 1.01
C ARG A 156 1.99 12.91 0.80
N GLY A 157 3.19 12.98 1.39
CA GLY A 157 4.21 11.94 1.28
C GLY A 157 3.73 10.58 1.79
N PHE A 158 3.00 10.55 2.91
CA PHE A 158 2.37 9.34 3.44
C PHE A 158 1.40 8.71 2.42
N TRP A 159 0.55 9.52 1.80
CA TRP A 159 -0.39 9.02 0.79
C TRP A 159 0.30 8.53 -0.48
N VAL A 160 1.37 9.19 -0.91
CA VAL A 160 2.20 8.72 -2.04
C VAL A 160 2.79 7.35 -1.70
N LEU A 161 3.36 7.18 -0.50
CA LEU A 161 3.90 5.89 -0.05
C LEU A 161 2.82 4.81 0.02
N THR A 162 1.64 5.13 0.55
CA THR A 162 0.48 4.22 0.56
C THR A 162 0.08 3.81 -0.86
N THR A 163 0.02 4.75 -1.79
CA THR A 163 -0.31 4.46 -3.20
C THR A 163 0.74 3.57 -3.86
N LEU A 164 2.02 3.82 -3.61
CA LEU A 164 3.11 2.99 -4.10
C LEU A 164 3.08 1.59 -3.49
N GLY A 165 2.77 1.46 -2.20
CA GLY A 165 2.60 0.18 -1.53
C GLY A 165 1.46 -0.64 -2.12
N LEU A 166 0.28 -0.04 -2.33
CA LEU A 166 -0.85 -0.71 -2.98
C LEU A 166 -0.55 -1.08 -4.44
N PHE A 167 0.15 -0.22 -5.18
CA PHE A 167 0.60 -0.53 -6.54
C PHE A 167 1.55 -1.74 -6.57
N SER A 168 2.56 -1.74 -5.71
CA SER A 168 3.51 -2.84 -5.61
C SER A 168 2.83 -4.16 -5.24
N ALA A 169 1.88 -4.11 -4.30
CA ALA A 169 1.07 -5.26 -3.92
C ALA A 169 0.19 -5.74 -5.08
N TYR A 170 -0.46 -4.83 -5.83
CA TYR A 170 -1.24 -5.19 -7.01
C TYR A 170 -0.38 -5.92 -8.07
N PHE A 171 0.78 -5.36 -8.39
CA PHE A 171 1.69 -5.96 -9.35
C PHE A 171 2.18 -7.35 -8.90
N TRP A 172 2.54 -7.47 -7.62
CA TRP A 172 2.94 -8.72 -7.00
C TRP A 172 1.83 -9.79 -7.06
N LEU A 173 0.60 -9.42 -6.73
CA LEU A 173 -0.55 -10.33 -6.76
C LEU A 173 -0.87 -10.78 -8.18
N MET A 174 -0.75 -9.92 -9.18
CA MET A 174 -0.95 -10.31 -10.59
C MET A 174 0.15 -11.23 -11.10
N TRP A 175 1.38 -11.02 -10.65
CA TRP A 175 2.47 -11.94 -10.93
C TRP A 175 2.23 -13.31 -10.26
N MET A 176 1.82 -13.33 -9.00
CA MET A 176 1.45 -14.58 -8.29
C MET A 176 0.27 -15.30 -8.95
N PHE A 177 -0.72 -14.57 -9.45
CA PHE A 177 -1.79 -15.14 -10.27
C PHE A 177 -1.23 -15.87 -11.49
N TYR A 178 -0.36 -15.21 -12.25
CA TYR A 178 0.29 -15.81 -13.41
C TYR A 178 1.05 -17.10 -13.03
N GLN A 179 1.83 -17.06 -11.97
CA GLN A 179 2.57 -18.21 -11.46
C GLN A 179 1.62 -19.37 -11.07
N ALA A 180 0.55 -19.09 -10.33
CA ALA A 180 -0.40 -20.10 -9.89
C ALA A 180 -1.07 -20.80 -11.07
N VAL A 181 -1.54 -20.04 -12.07
CA VAL A 181 -2.31 -20.57 -13.20
C VAL A 181 -1.42 -21.24 -14.25
N PHE A 182 -0.32 -20.62 -14.64
CA PHE A 182 0.45 -21.06 -15.83
C PHE A 182 1.74 -21.82 -15.50
N VAL A 183 2.25 -21.72 -14.28
CA VAL A 183 3.53 -22.35 -13.89
C VAL A 183 3.33 -23.46 -12.87
N ILE A 184 2.62 -23.17 -11.76
CA ILE A 184 2.38 -24.14 -10.69
C ILE A 184 1.26 -25.11 -11.09
N GLY A 185 0.22 -24.62 -11.79
CA GLY A 185 -0.93 -25.42 -12.23
C GLY A 185 -1.91 -25.74 -11.10
N PHE A 186 -1.88 -24.99 -9.99
CA PHE A 186 -2.81 -25.13 -8.87
C PHE A 186 -3.35 -23.76 -8.44
N LEU A 187 -4.61 -23.75 -8.01
CA LEU A 187 -5.28 -22.57 -7.50
C LEU A 187 -5.37 -22.61 -5.97
N CYS A 188 -5.00 -21.54 -5.31
CA CYS A 188 -5.18 -21.38 -3.88
C CYS A 188 -6.41 -20.51 -3.59
N LEU A 189 -7.43 -21.08 -2.93
CA LEU A 189 -8.70 -20.39 -2.68
C LEU A 189 -8.52 -19.09 -1.89
N TYR A 190 -7.73 -19.09 -0.82
CA TYR A 190 -7.47 -17.89 -0.02
C TYR A 190 -6.68 -16.83 -0.80
N CYS A 191 -5.76 -17.25 -1.67
CA CYS A 191 -5.06 -16.34 -2.57
C CYS A 191 -6.04 -15.66 -3.53
N MET A 192 -7.02 -16.38 -4.07
CA MET A 192 -8.05 -15.83 -4.96
C MET A 192 -8.92 -14.79 -4.23
N VAL A 193 -9.26 -15.01 -2.95
CA VAL A 193 -9.96 -14.03 -2.13
C VAL A 193 -9.15 -12.75 -1.98
N VAL A 194 -7.84 -12.87 -1.70
CA VAL A 194 -6.95 -11.71 -1.59
C VAL A 194 -6.83 -10.97 -2.94
N TRP A 195 -6.69 -11.68 -4.08
CA TRP A 195 -6.67 -11.05 -5.41
C TRP A 195 -7.95 -10.27 -5.67
N ALA A 196 -9.12 -10.89 -5.39
CA ALA A 196 -10.40 -10.26 -5.59
C ALA A 196 -10.52 -8.96 -4.79
N ILE A 197 -10.23 -8.99 -3.51
CA ILE A 197 -10.29 -7.79 -2.64
C ILE A 197 -9.31 -6.72 -3.11
N HIS A 198 -8.07 -7.10 -3.44
CA HIS A 198 -7.04 -6.13 -3.80
C HIS A 198 -7.29 -5.47 -5.16
N ILE A 199 -7.85 -6.19 -6.13
CA ILE A 199 -8.25 -5.63 -7.43
C ILE A 199 -9.29 -4.52 -7.23
N ILE A 200 -10.32 -4.77 -6.42
CA ILE A 200 -11.34 -3.77 -6.11
C ILE A 200 -10.70 -2.57 -5.39
N LEU A 201 -9.87 -2.85 -4.37
CA LEU A 201 -9.18 -1.83 -3.60
C LEU A 201 -8.32 -0.94 -4.49
N TRP A 202 -7.49 -1.52 -5.37
CA TRP A 202 -6.60 -0.78 -6.25
C TRP A 202 -7.34 0.10 -7.26
N TRP A 203 -8.29 -0.46 -7.99
CA TRP A 203 -9.01 0.24 -9.05
C TRP A 203 -9.99 1.32 -8.55
N ILE A 204 -10.38 1.29 -7.28
CA ILE A 204 -11.14 2.38 -6.64
C ILE A 204 -10.19 3.39 -6.01
N PHE A 205 -9.11 2.94 -5.35
CA PHE A 205 -8.19 3.82 -4.63
C PHE A 205 -7.37 4.70 -5.57
N LEU A 206 -6.87 4.16 -6.69
CA LEU A 206 -6.02 4.91 -7.62
C LEU A 206 -6.71 6.18 -8.19
N PRO A 207 -7.90 6.10 -8.82
CA PRO A 207 -8.58 7.29 -9.33
C PRO A 207 -9.01 8.24 -8.20
N TRP A 208 -9.33 7.73 -7.02
CA TRP A 208 -9.56 8.56 -5.84
C TRP A 208 -8.28 9.33 -5.44
N ALA A 209 -7.14 8.69 -5.40
CA ALA A 209 -5.85 9.31 -5.08
C ALA A 209 -5.47 10.39 -6.11
N LEU A 210 -5.71 10.15 -7.40
CA LEU A 210 -5.52 11.14 -8.48
C LEU A 210 -6.44 12.34 -8.28
N LYS A 211 -7.73 12.12 -8.03
CA LYS A 211 -8.73 13.17 -7.79
C LYS A 211 -8.35 14.05 -6.62
N GLN A 212 -7.79 13.48 -5.56
CA GLN A 212 -7.32 14.22 -4.39
C GLN A 212 -6.00 14.97 -4.63
N GLY A 213 -5.35 14.75 -5.78
CA GLY A 213 -4.06 15.38 -6.10
C GLY A 213 -2.88 14.81 -5.33
N ILE A 214 -3.01 13.59 -4.81
CA ILE A 214 -1.95 12.89 -4.07
C ILE A 214 -0.74 12.65 -4.97
N LEU A 215 -0.97 12.12 -6.17
CA LEU A 215 0.09 11.80 -7.13
C LEU A 215 0.59 13.00 -7.93
N GLY A 216 -0.17 14.11 -7.93
CA GLY A 216 0.21 15.34 -8.63
C GLY A 216 -0.78 16.46 -8.37
N SER A 217 -0.29 17.70 -8.28
CA SER A 217 -1.14 18.88 -8.08
C SER A 217 -1.75 19.42 -9.39
N SER A 218 -1.36 18.84 -10.53
CA SER A 218 -1.83 19.25 -11.86
C SER A 218 -3.37 19.15 -11.96
N PRO A 219 -4.04 20.19 -12.47
CA PRO A 219 -5.48 20.18 -12.70
C PRO A 219 -5.91 19.03 -13.62
N GLN A 220 -5.06 18.68 -14.59
CA GLN A 220 -5.33 17.59 -15.53
C GLN A 220 -5.40 16.21 -14.84
N LEU A 221 -4.47 15.89 -13.93
CA LEU A 221 -4.48 14.64 -13.16
C LEU A 221 -5.69 14.54 -12.23
N LYS A 222 -6.07 15.66 -11.60
CA LYS A 222 -7.28 15.70 -10.76
C LYS A 222 -8.55 15.49 -11.58
N LYS A 223 -8.64 16.10 -12.76
CA LYS A 223 -9.75 15.92 -13.70
C LYS A 223 -9.82 14.46 -14.17
N LEU A 224 -8.68 13.88 -14.55
CA LEU A 224 -8.58 12.48 -14.93
C LEU A 224 -9.10 11.54 -13.83
N GLY A 225 -8.62 11.69 -12.59
CA GLY A 225 -9.10 10.91 -11.45
C GLY A 225 -10.60 11.10 -11.18
N ALA A 226 -11.12 12.31 -11.35
CA ALA A 226 -12.55 12.60 -11.18
C ALA A 226 -13.41 11.92 -12.26
N GLN A 227 -12.90 11.85 -13.49
CA GLN A 227 -13.56 11.18 -14.62
C GLN A 227 -13.49 9.65 -14.52
N TRP A 228 -12.37 9.09 -14.07
CA TRP A 228 -12.19 7.64 -13.99
C TRP A 228 -12.92 7.00 -12.80
N LEU A 229 -13.06 7.70 -11.70
CA LEU A 229 -13.64 7.15 -10.47
C LEU A 229 -15.02 6.49 -10.69
N PRO A 230 -15.98 7.06 -11.42
CA PRO A 230 -17.27 6.42 -11.68
C PRO A 230 -17.17 5.20 -12.61
N TYR A 231 -16.10 5.08 -13.41
CA TYR A 231 -15.87 3.97 -14.34
C TYR A 231 -14.91 2.92 -13.79
N SER A 232 -14.48 3.01 -12.53
CA SER A 232 -13.57 2.05 -11.90
C SER A 232 -14.09 0.61 -11.97
N TRP A 233 -15.42 0.42 -11.91
CA TRP A 233 -16.04 -0.89 -12.02
C TRP A 233 -15.76 -1.59 -13.36
N ILE A 234 -15.59 -0.85 -14.45
CA ILE A 234 -15.26 -1.41 -15.77
C ILE A 234 -13.89 -2.07 -15.73
N LEU A 235 -12.89 -1.38 -15.11
CA LEU A 235 -11.53 -1.91 -14.98
C LEU A 235 -11.50 -3.13 -14.05
N ILE A 236 -12.32 -3.14 -13.01
CA ILE A 236 -12.48 -4.28 -12.11
C ILE A 236 -13.06 -5.48 -12.89
N VAL A 237 -14.14 -5.27 -13.65
CA VAL A 237 -14.77 -6.33 -14.45
C VAL A 237 -13.82 -6.87 -15.51
N ILE A 238 -13.10 -6.01 -16.22
CA ILE A 238 -12.10 -6.43 -17.22
C ILE A 238 -11.02 -7.28 -16.55
N ASN A 239 -10.51 -6.85 -15.38
CA ASN A 239 -9.49 -7.61 -14.67
C ASN A 239 -9.99 -9.00 -14.25
N TYR A 240 -11.20 -9.08 -13.70
CA TYR A 240 -11.81 -10.38 -13.35
C TYR A 240 -12.12 -11.23 -14.58
N ALA A 241 -12.55 -10.64 -15.69
CA ALA A 241 -12.79 -11.36 -16.93
C ALA A 241 -11.49 -11.98 -17.47
N VAL A 242 -10.37 -11.24 -17.42
CA VAL A 242 -9.06 -11.76 -17.83
C VAL A 242 -8.64 -12.92 -16.91
N ILE A 243 -8.78 -12.78 -15.59
CA ILE A 243 -8.47 -13.84 -14.62
C ILE A 243 -9.36 -15.06 -14.87
N GLY A 244 -10.67 -14.87 -14.96
CA GLY A 244 -11.63 -15.96 -15.18
C GLY A 244 -11.39 -16.68 -16.50
N LEU A 245 -11.15 -15.96 -17.59
CA LEU A 245 -10.84 -16.53 -18.88
C LEU A 245 -9.53 -17.32 -18.85
N SER A 246 -8.51 -16.80 -18.19
CA SER A 246 -7.23 -17.51 -18.03
C SER A 246 -7.40 -18.83 -17.27
N ILE A 247 -8.20 -18.85 -16.21
CA ILE A 247 -8.51 -20.06 -15.44
C ILE A 247 -9.33 -21.03 -16.30
N LEU A 248 -10.32 -20.58 -17.06
CA LEU A 248 -11.14 -21.40 -17.95
C LEU A 248 -10.29 -22.09 -19.03
N ILE A 249 -9.35 -21.37 -19.62
CA ILE A 249 -8.46 -21.91 -20.67
C ILE A 249 -7.49 -22.95 -20.09
N GLN A 250 -6.94 -22.67 -18.89
CA GLN A 250 -5.92 -23.52 -18.30
C GLN A 250 -6.50 -24.76 -17.60
N PHE A 251 -7.72 -24.64 -17.08
CA PHE A 251 -8.38 -25.72 -16.32
C PHE A 251 -9.73 -26.11 -16.95
N PRO A 252 -9.77 -26.63 -18.19
CA PRO A 252 -11.04 -26.92 -18.88
C PRO A 252 -11.88 -27.97 -18.15
N LEU A 253 -11.25 -28.91 -17.44
CA LEU A 253 -11.94 -29.97 -16.69
C LEU A 253 -12.60 -29.47 -15.40
N LEU A 254 -12.27 -28.25 -14.94
CA LEU A 254 -12.89 -27.67 -13.72
C LEU A 254 -14.41 -27.49 -13.89
N PHE A 255 -14.90 -27.33 -15.13
CA PHE A 255 -16.31 -27.08 -15.45
C PHE A 255 -16.99 -28.31 -16.07
N SER A 256 -16.31 -29.44 -16.18
CA SER A 256 -16.87 -30.70 -16.67
C SER A 256 -17.27 -31.66 -15.51
N LEU A 257 -17.04 -31.26 -14.28
CA LEU A 257 -17.44 -31.93 -13.05
C LEU A 257 -18.76 -31.33 -12.53
#